data_4030f5a392d1b85520fd8e7367bba0b1
#
_entry.id   4030f5a392d1b85520fd8e7367bba0b1
#
_cell.length_a   1.000
_cell.length_b   1.000
_cell.length_c   1.000
_cell.angle_alpha   90.00
_cell.angle_beta   90.00
_cell.angle_gamma   90.00
#
_symmetry.space_group_name_H-M   'P 1'
#
loop_
_entity.id
_entity.type
_entity.pdbx_description
1 polymer ?
#
loop_
_entity_poly.entity_id
_entity_poly.type
_entity_poly.pdbx_seq_one_letter_code
_entity_poly.pdbx_strand_id
1 'polypeptide(L)'
;MEILIATDASWVVDDITAALGADGVNFTVCSEGRVVAEEVEKATPDLAILDMQIGSMGGMAVTMALRLDESSGLLPHVPVLMLLDRRADLHLARRSGAEGWLI
;
A
#
# COMPACT_ATOMS: atom_id res chain seq x y z
N MET A 1 15.02 -1.54 5.83
CA MET A 1 13.70 -0.95 5.66
C MET A 1 12.83 -1.88 4.83
N GLU A 2 11.67 -2.21 5.33
CA GLU A 2 10.74 -3.12 4.66
C GLU A 2 9.63 -2.33 3.99
N ILE A 3 9.49 -2.47 2.66
CA ILE A 3 8.47 -1.77 1.88
C ILE A 3 7.57 -2.82 1.23
N LEU A 4 6.25 -2.69 1.46
CA LEU A 4 5.25 -3.49 0.79
C LEU A 4 4.70 -2.72 -0.40
N ILE A 5 4.65 -3.35 -1.57
CA ILE A 5 4.10 -2.77 -2.79
C ILE A 5 2.90 -3.61 -3.20
N ALA A 6 1.72 -3.01 -3.27
CA ALA A 6 0.51 -3.69 -3.71
C ALA A 6 0.04 -3.12 -5.04
N THR A 7 0.28 -3.84 -6.11
CA THR A 7 -0.12 -3.49 -7.47
C THR A 7 -0.15 -4.74 -8.33
N ASP A 8 -1.00 -4.77 -9.36
CA ASP A 8 -1.01 -5.82 -10.36
C ASP A 8 -0.27 -5.41 -11.65
N ALA A 9 0.33 -4.22 -11.66
CA ALA A 9 1.09 -3.70 -12.79
C ALA A 9 2.60 -3.86 -12.55
N SER A 10 3.25 -4.73 -13.31
CA SER A 10 4.69 -5.01 -13.14
C SER A 10 5.55 -3.78 -13.36
N TRP A 11 5.15 -2.87 -14.27
CA TRP A 11 5.91 -1.64 -14.52
C TRP A 11 5.91 -0.69 -13.31
N VAL A 12 4.85 -0.71 -12.49
CA VAL A 12 4.81 0.06 -11.25
C VAL A 12 5.84 -0.48 -10.25
N VAL A 13 5.91 -1.80 -10.11
CA VAL A 13 6.91 -2.45 -9.25
C VAL A 13 8.32 -2.05 -9.70
N ASP A 14 8.59 -2.13 -11.00
CA ASP A 14 9.90 -1.79 -11.55
C ASP A 14 10.27 -0.34 -11.28
N ASP A 15 9.34 0.60 -11.47
CA ASP A 15 9.56 2.01 -11.22
C ASP A 15 9.84 2.30 -9.75
N ILE A 16 9.07 1.70 -8.84
CA ILE A 16 9.25 1.90 -7.40
C ILE A 16 10.58 1.31 -6.93
N THR A 17 10.91 0.10 -7.35
CA THR A 17 12.15 -0.54 -6.93
C THR A 17 13.37 0.20 -7.48
N ALA A 18 13.28 0.76 -8.68
CA ALA A 18 14.33 1.59 -9.25
C ALA A 18 14.51 2.89 -8.47
N ALA A 19 13.41 3.51 -8.04
CA ALA A 19 13.45 4.79 -7.33
C ALA A 19 13.88 4.65 -5.88
N LEU A 20 13.46 3.60 -5.18
CA LEU A 20 13.63 3.45 -3.73
C LEU A 20 14.62 2.36 -3.34
N GLY A 21 15.11 1.57 -4.29
CA GLY A 21 16.05 0.49 -4.01
C GLY A 21 17.38 1.02 -3.50
N ALA A 22 17.84 0.46 -2.41
CA ALA A 22 19.13 0.79 -1.78
C ALA A 22 19.54 -0.36 -0.89
N ASP A 23 20.79 -0.31 -0.39
CA ASP A 23 21.25 -1.31 0.56
C ASP A 23 20.37 -1.26 1.83
N GLY A 24 19.91 -2.42 2.25
CA GLY A 24 19.05 -2.53 3.43
C GLY A 24 17.58 -2.28 3.17
N VAL A 25 17.16 -2.02 1.92
CA VAL A 25 15.76 -1.89 1.55
C VAL A 25 15.28 -3.20 0.92
N ASN A 26 14.25 -3.80 1.50
CA ASN A 26 13.64 -5.03 1.00
C ASN A 26 12.19 -4.75 0.58
N PHE A 27 11.76 -5.38 -0.50
CA PHE A 27 10.42 -5.20 -1.04
C PHE A 27 9.61 -6.49 -0.97
N THR A 28 8.35 -6.37 -0.55
CA THR A 28 7.36 -7.44 -0.64
C THR A 28 6.30 -6.99 -1.62
N VAL A 29 6.01 -7.79 -2.64
CA VAL A 29 5.05 -7.42 -3.69
C VAL A 29 3.79 -8.26 -3.55
N CYS A 30 2.63 -7.59 -3.48
CA CYS A 30 1.31 -8.22 -3.49
C CYS A 30 0.62 -7.83 -4.79
N SER A 31 0.19 -8.81 -5.57
CA SER A 31 -0.52 -8.57 -6.84
C SER A 31 -2.03 -8.49 -6.66
N GLU A 32 -2.53 -8.76 -5.47
CA GLU A 32 -3.96 -8.69 -5.14
C GLU A 32 -4.15 -7.96 -3.82
N GLY A 33 -5.10 -7.01 -3.80
CA GLY A 33 -5.35 -6.19 -2.60
C GLY A 33 -5.77 -7.01 -1.39
N ARG A 34 -6.53 -8.08 -1.61
CA ARG A 34 -7.06 -8.90 -0.51
C ARG A 34 -5.99 -9.60 0.33
N VAL A 35 -4.78 -9.77 -0.16
CA VAL A 35 -3.71 -10.44 0.60
C VAL A 35 -2.83 -9.48 1.39
N VAL A 36 -3.03 -8.17 1.24
CA VAL A 36 -2.19 -7.16 1.88
C VAL A 36 -2.23 -7.26 3.41
N ALA A 37 -3.42 -7.33 3.99
CA ALA A 37 -3.56 -7.42 5.46
C ALA A 37 -2.86 -8.66 6.01
N GLU A 38 -2.97 -9.78 5.30
CA GLU A 38 -2.31 -11.04 5.66
C GLU A 38 -0.78 -10.90 5.65
N GLU A 39 -0.24 -10.24 4.62
CA GLU A 39 1.19 -10.00 4.53
C GLU A 39 1.69 -9.03 5.61
N VAL A 40 0.90 -8.01 5.94
CA VAL A 40 1.21 -7.07 7.03
C VAL A 40 1.25 -7.80 8.37
N GLU A 41 0.34 -8.75 8.58
CA GLU A 41 0.30 -9.55 9.80
C GLU A 41 1.54 -10.42 9.94
N LYS A 42 2.02 -11.02 8.85
CA LYS A 42 3.20 -11.87 8.84
C LYS A 42 4.49 -11.09 9.10
N ALA A 43 4.64 -9.93 8.48
CA ALA A 43 5.84 -9.10 8.59
C ALA A 43 5.46 -7.65 8.35
N THR A 44 5.31 -6.89 9.43
CA THR A 44 4.88 -5.49 9.37
C THR A 44 5.89 -4.64 8.60
N PRO A 45 5.49 -4.03 7.48
CA PRO A 45 6.40 -3.16 6.73
C PRO A 45 6.53 -1.78 7.38
N ASP A 46 7.60 -1.07 7.01
CA ASP A 46 7.80 0.32 7.42
C ASP A 46 6.95 1.28 6.58
N LEU A 47 6.61 0.86 5.36
CA LEU A 47 5.80 1.65 4.42
C LEU A 47 5.03 0.70 3.52
N ALA A 48 3.76 0.99 3.28
CA ALA A 48 2.95 0.30 2.28
C ALA A 48 2.62 1.27 1.14
N ILE A 49 2.97 0.90 -0.08
CA ILE A 49 2.65 1.66 -1.29
C ILE A 49 1.54 0.90 -2.00
N LEU A 50 0.33 1.48 -2.03
CA LEU A 50 -0.86 0.81 -2.53
C LEU A 50 -1.36 1.48 -3.81
N ASP A 51 -1.50 0.68 -4.87
CA ASP A 51 -2.12 1.12 -6.11
C ASP A 51 -3.64 1.16 -5.90
N MET A 52 -4.25 2.33 -6.11
CA MET A 52 -5.69 2.48 -5.94
C MET A 52 -6.49 1.57 -6.86
N GLN A 53 -5.93 1.21 -8.02
CA GLN A 53 -6.58 0.40 -9.03
C GLN A 53 -6.25 -1.10 -8.94
N ILE A 54 -5.58 -1.52 -7.86
CA ILE A 54 -5.24 -2.94 -7.70
C ILE A 54 -6.50 -3.81 -7.70
N GLY A 55 -6.42 -4.97 -8.38
CA GLY A 55 -7.52 -5.91 -8.46
C GLY A 55 -7.85 -6.61 -7.14
N SER A 56 -8.96 -7.28 -7.11
CA SER A 56 -9.59 -8.02 -6.01
C SER A 56 -10.06 -7.14 -4.84
N MET A 57 -9.25 -6.21 -4.37
CA MET A 57 -9.61 -5.25 -3.34
C MET A 57 -8.82 -3.97 -3.60
N GLY A 58 -9.51 -2.90 -3.94
CA GLY A 58 -8.87 -1.62 -4.29
C GLY A 58 -8.07 -1.01 -3.15
N GLY A 59 -7.09 -0.15 -3.51
CA GLY A 59 -6.19 0.47 -2.54
C GLY A 59 -6.91 1.24 -1.44
N MET A 60 -8.03 1.91 -1.76
CA MET A 60 -8.83 2.61 -0.75
C MET A 60 -9.39 1.63 0.29
N ALA A 61 -9.99 0.52 -0.16
CA ALA A 61 -10.55 -0.49 0.73
C ALA A 61 -9.46 -1.16 1.57
N VAL A 62 -8.30 -1.44 0.97
CA VAL A 62 -7.15 -2.01 1.69
C VAL A 62 -6.69 -1.06 2.79
N THR A 63 -6.55 0.23 2.49
CA THR A 63 -6.12 1.23 3.48
C THR A 63 -7.12 1.31 4.63
N MET A 64 -8.41 1.36 4.31
CA MET A 64 -9.46 1.40 5.34
C MET A 64 -9.46 0.15 6.21
N ALA A 65 -9.24 -1.03 5.62
CA ALA A 65 -9.13 -2.29 6.37
C ALA A 65 -7.93 -2.27 7.32
N LEU A 66 -6.78 -1.77 6.87
CA LEU A 66 -5.59 -1.64 7.72
C LEU A 66 -5.84 -0.69 8.89
N ARG A 67 -6.54 0.42 8.65
CA ARG A 67 -6.87 1.39 9.71
C ARG A 67 -7.85 0.82 10.71
N LEU A 68 -8.82 0.03 10.25
CA LEU A 68 -9.79 -0.64 11.13
C LEU A 68 -9.08 -1.66 12.02
N ASP A 69 -8.20 -2.47 11.46
CA ASP A 69 -7.45 -3.48 12.20
C ASP A 69 -6.48 -2.83 13.21
N GLU A 70 -5.89 -1.71 12.85
CA GLU A 70 -5.07 -0.91 13.77
C GLU A 70 -5.91 -0.41 14.95
N SER A 71 -7.10 0.12 14.69
CA SER A 71 -7.99 0.64 15.73
C SER A 71 -8.44 -0.45 16.70
N SER A 72 -8.61 -1.68 16.22
CA SER A 72 -9.00 -2.81 17.08
C SER A 72 -7.82 -3.51 17.76
N GLY A 73 -6.59 -3.07 17.49
CA GLY A 73 -5.39 -3.64 18.08
C GLY A 73 -4.87 -4.89 17.40
N LEU A 74 -5.45 -5.28 16.26
CA LEU A 74 -5.01 -6.48 15.51
C LEU A 74 -3.72 -6.25 14.75
N LEU A 75 -3.49 -5.02 14.27
CA LEU A 75 -2.28 -4.66 13.52
C LEU A 75 -1.68 -3.36 14.06
N PRO A 76 -0.35 -3.18 13.95
CA PRO A 76 0.27 -1.90 14.26
C PRO A 76 -0.05 -0.88 13.17
N HIS A 77 0.31 0.37 13.40
CA HIS A 77 0.18 1.41 12.39
C HIS A 77 1.18 1.18 11.25
N VAL A 78 0.68 1.17 10.02
CA VAL A 78 1.51 1.09 8.81
C VAL A 78 1.29 2.36 8.00
N PRO A 79 2.31 3.18 7.76
CA PRO A 79 2.19 4.32 6.86
C PRO A 79 1.83 3.87 5.45
N VAL A 80 0.87 4.53 4.83
CA VAL A 80 0.38 4.19 3.49
C VAL A 80 0.58 5.36 2.53
N LEU A 81 1.23 5.08 1.40
CA LEU A 81 1.31 5.97 0.25
C LEU A 81 0.40 5.41 -0.84
N MET A 82 -0.59 6.17 -1.25
CA MET A 82 -1.55 5.74 -2.28
C MET A 82 -1.10 6.23 -3.66
N LEU A 83 -1.07 5.33 -4.65
CA LEU A 83 -0.81 5.67 -6.04
C LEU A 83 -2.13 5.88 -6.77
N LEU A 84 -2.30 7.03 -7.38
CA LEU A 84 -3.54 7.43 -8.07
C LEU A 84 -3.30 7.57 -9.56
N ASP A 85 -4.25 7.11 -10.37
CA ASP A 85 -4.22 7.31 -11.82
C ASP A 85 -4.78 8.68 -12.22
N ARG A 86 -5.69 9.22 -11.41
CA ARG A 86 -6.42 10.43 -11.73
C ARG A 86 -6.47 11.38 -10.55
N ARG A 87 -6.37 12.66 -10.86
CA ARG A 87 -6.52 13.72 -9.86
C ARG A 87 -7.89 13.67 -9.16
N ALA A 88 -8.91 13.22 -9.86
CA ALA A 88 -10.25 13.08 -9.30
C ALA A 88 -10.31 12.09 -8.13
N ASP A 89 -9.38 11.14 -8.06
CA ASP A 89 -9.34 10.14 -6.99
C ASP A 89 -8.69 10.66 -5.71
N LEU A 90 -8.13 11.86 -5.72
CA LEU A 90 -7.49 12.47 -4.56
C LEU A 90 -8.42 12.54 -3.35
N HIS A 91 -9.68 12.87 -3.58
CA HIS A 91 -10.70 12.93 -2.53
C HIS A 91 -10.86 11.57 -1.82
N LEU A 92 -10.87 10.49 -2.57
CA LEU A 92 -10.98 9.14 -2.02
C LEU A 92 -9.73 8.74 -1.23
N ALA A 93 -8.55 9.09 -1.73
CA ALA A 93 -7.29 8.83 -1.04
C ALA A 93 -7.25 9.53 0.32
N ARG A 94 -7.68 10.78 0.39
CA ARG A 94 -7.76 11.52 1.66
C ARG A 94 -8.71 10.87 2.64
N ARG A 95 -9.85 10.39 2.18
CA ARG A 95 -10.86 9.76 3.04
C ARG A 95 -10.47 8.37 3.51
N SER A 96 -9.55 7.69 2.83
CA SER A 96 -9.15 6.33 3.17
C SER A 96 -8.26 6.24 4.40
N GLY A 97 -7.64 7.36 4.80
CA GLY A 97 -6.69 7.38 5.91
C GLY A 97 -5.24 7.14 5.48
N ALA A 98 -4.94 7.26 4.18
CA ALA A 98 -3.55 7.20 3.71
C ALA A 98 -2.77 8.43 4.20
N GLU A 99 -1.48 8.26 4.50
CA GLU A 99 -0.59 9.35 4.91
C GLU A 99 -0.20 10.25 3.75
N GLY A 100 -0.19 9.70 2.52
CA GLY A 100 0.17 10.46 1.33
C GLY A 100 -0.35 9.81 0.07
N TRP A 101 -0.18 10.51 -1.05
CA TRP A 101 -0.60 10.02 -2.36
C TRP A 101 0.26 10.63 -3.45
N LEU A 102 0.39 9.90 -4.57
CA LEU A 102 1.05 10.34 -5.80
C LEU A 102 0.11 10.05 -6.98
N ILE A 103 0.12 10.94 -7.95
CA ILE A 103 -0.69 10.78 -9.16
C ILE A 103 0.19 10.31 -10.31
#